data_71e1f4fcaa5ddad3f79c3a222ae5e578
#
_entry.id   71e1f4fcaa5ddad3f79c3a222ae5e578
#
_cell.length_a   1.000
_cell.length_b   1.000
_cell.length_c   1.000
_cell.angle_alpha   90.00
_cell.angle_beta   90.00
_cell.angle_gamma   90.00
#
_symmetry.space_group_name_H-M   'P 1'
#
loop_
_entity.id
_entity.type
_entity.pdbx_description
1 polymer ?
#
loop_
_entity_poly.entity_id
_entity_poly.type
_entity_poly.pdbx_seq_one_letter_code
_entity_poly.pdbx_strand_id
1 'polypeptide(L)'
;MKLVSRHIDKHGAGHVTLRPEDDEDMWHLYNLIQKGDSVRAPAIRRIQNVSSTGSTESHRIRLNLTLQVGRIDFSSSAAPASASESTPTDQGGASAPPPTSAALHISGRVTSENPHVKLGAFHTLDVEANRDVRIEKINGWDSVAVSRVEEAIIPGKGAEVGAVVCGEGTAAFCLLSQHMTLVANRISVPIPRKSAASGASQHEKGLVKFYATLYDSFVRHIPYGNIGLRAIVIASPGWVRDSVYEYMIGESGRRGDKVLQRALKEKVVKVHISSPHVHSLVEVLKSPEVSSQLKETKFAREGIMLDRFFKMLGTDEMRAWYGPDHVCLAADRGAIGTLLISDDLFRSSEPSTRKKYVAVVEAVQQKGGEVVIFSSMHESGQQLNQLTGIAAILTFPLDIEVVEAEEREEEEERKRKAAEAEDG
;
A
#
# COMPACT_ATOMS: atom_id res chain seq x y z
N MET A 1 11.22 7.79 -4.78
CA MET A 1 11.94 6.88 -5.73
C MET A 1 12.69 7.69 -6.77
N LYS A 2 13.90 7.28 -7.10
CA LYS A 2 14.73 7.95 -8.11
C LYS A 2 14.77 7.15 -9.42
N LEU A 3 14.47 7.81 -10.54
CA LEU A 3 14.65 7.23 -11.86
C LEU A 3 16.14 7.30 -12.22
N VAL A 4 16.77 6.15 -12.47
CA VAL A 4 18.19 6.05 -12.88
C VAL A 4 18.29 5.99 -14.40
N SER A 5 17.47 5.15 -15.05
CA SER A 5 17.42 5.07 -16.52
C SER A 5 16.06 4.54 -16.99
N ARG A 6 15.63 4.98 -18.19
CA ARG A 6 14.42 4.50 -18.85
C ARG A 6 14.72 4.29 -20.33
N HIS A 7 14.51 3.06 -20.81
CA HIS A 7 14.63 2.68 -22.20
C HIS A 7 13.44 1.83 -22.56
N ILE A 8 12.40 2.46 -23.09
CA ILE A 8 11.16 1.81 -23.55
C ILE A 8 10.96 2.21 -24.99
N ASP A 9 10.80 1.24 -25.88
CA ASP A 9 10.55 1.48 -27.29
C ASP A 9 9.07 1.79 -27.59
N LYS A 10 8.75 2.04 -28.85
CA LYS A 10 7.38 2.37 -29.30
C LYS A 10 6.38 1.21 -29.13
N HIS A 11 6.89 -0.01 -28.98
CA HIS A 11 6.10 -1.24 -28.79
C HIS A 11 5.97 -1.62 -27.31
N GLY A 12 6.49 -0.79 -26.41
CA GLY A 12 6.47 -1.02 -24.98
C GLY A 12 7.55 -1.99 -24.49
N ALA A 13 8.45 -2.50 -25.37
CA ALA A 13 9.56 -3.35 -24.94
C ALA A 13 10.68 -2.49 -24.35
N GLY A 14 11.42 -3.07 -23.36
CA GLY A 14 12.55 -2.39 -22.76
C GLY A 14 12.57 -2.46 -21.24
N HIS A 15 13.38 -1.61 -20.64
CA HIS A 15 13.63 -1.64 -19.21
C HIS A 15 13.60 -0.25 -18.55
N VAL A 16 13.30 -0.27 -17.26
CA VAL A 16 13.40 0.88 -16.36
C VAL A 16 14.28 0.51 -15.18
N THR A 17 15.20 1.39 -14.80
CA THR A 17 16.03 1.23 -13.60
C THR A 17 15.62 2.29 -12.59
N LEU A 18 15.21 1.83 -11.42
CA LEU A 18 14.70 2.63 -10.32
C LEU A 18 15.56 2.42 -9.08
N ARG A 19 15.64 3.45 -8.24
CA ARG A 19 16.29 3.38 -6.93
C ARG A 19 15.27 3.75 -5.87
N PRO A 20 14.81 2.78 -5.07
CA PRO A 20 13.93 3.05 -3.93
C PRO A 20 14.69 3.78 -2.83
N GLU A 21 14.07 4.75 -2.18
CA GLU A 21 14.63 5.57 -1.10
C GLU A 21 13.91 5.31 0.23
N ASP A 22 12.60 5.02 0.17
CA ASP A 22 11.72 4.81 1.30
C ASP A 22 10.77 3.60 1.16
N ASP A 23 9.97 3.35 2.19
CA ASP A 23 9.06 2.20 2.26
C ASP A 23 7.95 2.26 1.21
N GLU A 24 7.48 3.47 0.86
CA GLU A 24 6.49 3.66 -0.19
C GLU A 24 7.04 3.28 -1.57
N ASP A 25 8.34 3.51 -1.78
CA ASP A 25 9.02 3.11 -3.00
C ASP A 25 9.10 1.59 -3.17
N MET A 26 9.23 0.85 -2.06
CA MET A 26 9.15 -0.62 -2.07
C MET A 26 7.76 -1.09 -2.50
N TRP A 27 6.70 -0.39 -2.06
CA TRP A 27 5.34 -0.67 -2.50
C TRP A 27 5.15 -0.36 -4.00
N HIS A 28 5.73 0.73 -4.51
CA HIS A 28 5.72 1.01 -5.95
C HIS A 28 6.42 -0.08 -6.75
N LEU A 29 7.58 -0.56 -6.30
CA LEU A 29 8.28 -1.69 -6.95
C LEU A 29 7.44 -2.97 -6.91
N TYR A 30 6.81 -3.27 -5.78
CA TYR A 30 5.90 -4.41 -5.63
C TYR A 30 4.76 -4.40 -6.65
N ASN A 31 4.19 -3.22 -6.91
CA ASN A 31 3.12 -3.06 -7.89
C ASN A 31 3.62 -3.01 -9.35
N LEU A 32 4.87 -2.65 -9.57
CA LEU A 32 5.47 -2.62 -10.91
C LEU A 32 5.91 -4.01 -11.37
N ILE A 33 6.54 -4.78 -10.47
CA ILE A 33 7.14 -6.08 -10.82
C ILE A 33 6.04 -7.15 -10.88
N GLN A 34 6.10 -8.00 -11.89
CA GLN A 34 5.15 -9.09 -12.12
C GLN A 34 5.86 -10.41 -12.29
N LYS A 35 5.10 -11.50 -12.10
CA LYS A 35 5.58 -12.85 -12.41
C LYS A 35 5.97 -12.95 -13.89
N GLY A 36 7.16 -13.49 -14.15
CA GLY A 36 7.73 -13.63 -15.49
C GLY A 36 8.63 -12.48 -15.91
N ASP A 37 8.54 -11.31 -15.26
CA ASP A 37 9.45 -10.18 -15.54
C ASP A 37 10.89 -10.54 -15.26
N SER A 38 11.82 -9.84 -15.92
CA SER A 38 13.24 -9.93 -15.65
C SER A 38 13.65 -8.80 -14.71
N VAL A 39 14.17 -9.16 -13.53
CA VAL A 39 14.60 -8.18 -12.51
C VAL A 39 16.07 -8.36 -12.21
N ARG A 40 16.84 -7.27 -12.30
CA ARG A 40 18.26 -7.24 -11.94
C ARG A 40 18.47 -6.32 -10.75
N ALA A 41 19.03 -6.88 -9.68
CA ALA A 41 19.36 -6.14 -8.46
C ALA A 41 20.61 -6.71 -7.77
N PRO A 42 21.25 -5.97 -6.87
CA PRO A 42 22.33 -6.48 -6.02
C PRO A 42 21.81 -7.58 -5.09
N ALA A 43 22.57 -8.66 -4.99
CA ALA A 43 22.30 -9.79 -4.10
C ALA A 43 23.52 -10.10 -3.24
N ILE A 44 23.27 -10.56 -2.01
CA ILE A 44 24.31 -11.10 -1.13
C ILE A 44 24.22 -12.62 -1.17
N ARG A 45 25.29 -13.28 -1.57
CA ARG A 45 25.35 -14.73 -1.60
C ARG A 45 26.49 -15.27 -0.73
N ARG A 46 26.19 -16.32 0.01
CA ARG A 46 27.19 -17.09 0.75
C ARG A 46 27.79 -18.14 -0.19
N ILE A 47 29.09 -18.06 -0.44
CA ILE A 47 29.85 -19.04 -1.22
C ILE A 47 30.66 -19.87 -0.24
N GLN A 48 30.62 -21.19 -0.41
CA GLN A 48 31.45 -22.11 0.31
C GLN A 48 32.56 -22.58 -0.62
N ASN A 49 33.81 -22.24 -0.28
CA ASN A 49 34.98 -22.79 -0.92
C ASN A 49 35.47 -23.95 -0.06
N VAL A 50 35.46 -25.16 -0.65
CA VAL A 50 36.07 -26.33 -0.03
C VAL A 50 37.54 -26.33 -0.43
N SER A 51 38.43 -26.13 0.54
CA SER A 51 39.87 -26.22 0.35
C SER A 51 40.28 -27.66 0.05
N SER A 52 41.40 -27.86 -0.62
CA SER A 52 41.97 -29.18 -0.89
C SER A 52 42.25 -30.01 0.38
N THR A 53 42.26 -29.39 1.54
CA THR A 53 42.43 -29.99 2.85
C THR A 53 41.11 -30.30 3.56
N GLY A 54 39.94 -30.12 2.91
CA GLY A 54 38.61 -30.40 3.47
C GLY A 54 38.04 -29.33 4.39
N SER A 55 38.73 -28.21 4.61
CA SER A 55 38.19 -27.09 5.36
C SER A 55 37.24 -26.29 4.49
N THR A 56 36.06 -25.96 5.03
CA THR A 56 35.03 -25.19 4.33
C THR A 56 35.10 -23.74 4.82
N GLU A 57 35.59 -22.84 3.98
CA GLU A 57 35.48 -21.40 4.23
C GLU A 57 34.24 -20.85 3.54
N SER A 58 33.44 -20.07 4.27
CA SER A 58 32.27 -19.44 3.70
C SER A 58 32.43 -17.93 3.68
N HIS A 59 32.39 -17.36 2.48
CA HIS A 59 32.45 -15.92 2.26
C HIS A 59 31.10 -15.39 1.74
N ARG A 60 30.71 -14.19 2.20
CA ARG A 60 29.57 -13.47 1.63
C ARG A 60 30.08 -12.53 0.55
N ILE A 61 29.62 -12.71 -0.68
CA ILE A 61 29.93 -11.83 -1.80
C ILE A 61 28.69 -11.05 -2.24
N ARG A 62 28.90 -9.82 -2.65
CA ARG A 62 27.90 -9.00 -3.34
C ARG A 62 28.06 -9.18 -4.84
N LEU A 63 26.97 -9.49 -5.51
CA LEU A 63 26.91 -9.65 -6.96
C LEU A 63 25.57 -9.15 -7.49
N ASN A 64 25.55 -8.72 -8.75
CA ASN A 64 24.31 -8.37 -9.42
C ASN A 64 23.75 -9.61 -10.09
N LEU A 65 22.53 -10.00 -9.72
CA LEU A 65 21.83 -11.12 -10.34
C LEU A 65 20.65 -10.63 -11.15
N THR A 66 20.41 -11.28 -12.28
CA THR A 66 19.20 -11.12 -13.06
C THR A 66 18.33 -12.36 -12.83
N LEU A 67 17.12 -12.16 -12.36
CA LEU A 67 16.15 -13.22 -12.11
C LEU A 67 14.95 -13.08 -13.04
N GLN A 68 14.45 -14.21 -13.55
CA GLN A 68 13.08 -14.28 -14.02
C GLN A 68 12.17 -14.48 -12.81
N VAL A 69 11.28 -13.55 -12.58
CA VAL A 69 10.44 -13.49 -11.38
C VAL A 69 9.44 -14.65 -11.34
N GLY A 70 9.48 -15.43 -10.28
CA GLY A 70 8.51 -16.48 -9.98
C GLY A 70 7.49 -16.10 -8.93
N ARG A 71 7.96 -15.41 -7.86
CA ARG A 71 7.14 -14.97 -6.74
C ARG A 71 7.69 -13.65 -6.17
N ILE A 72 6.78 -12.83 -5.70
CA ILE A 72 7.08 -11.54 -5.06
C ILE A 72 6.35 -11.52 -3.72
N ASP A 73 7.08 -11.27 -2.65
CA ASP A 73 6.54 -11.13 -1.31
C ASP A 73 6.85 -9.74 -0.79
N PHE A 74 5.81 -9.00 -0.41
CA PHE A 74 5.92 -7.67 0.19
C PHE A 74 5.39 -7.73 1.61
N SER A 75 6.18 -7.28 2.57
CA SER A 75 5.76 -7.11 3.96
C SER A 75 5.86 -5.64 4.34
N SER A 76 4.72 -5.04 4.70
CA SER A 76 4.71 -3.75 5.36
C SER A 76 4.77 -3.96 6.87
N SER A 77 5.36 -3.03 7.61
CA SER A 77 5.36 -3.06 9.08
C SER A 77 3.94 -2.98 9.70
N ALA A 78 2.92 -2.73 8.86
CA ALA A 78 1.51 -2.67 9.25
C ALA A 78 0.79 -4.03 9.27
N ALA A 79 1.36 -5.08 8.62
CA ALA A 79 0.69 -6.38 8.56
C ALA A 79 0.64 -7.04 9.95
N PRO A 80 -0.55 -7.49 10.43
CA PRO A 80 -0.62 -8.31 11.63
C PRO A 80 0.09 -9.65 11.37
N ALA A 81 0.79 -10.17 12.36
CA ALA A 81 1.59 -11.41 12.31
C ALA A 81 0.77 -12.71 12.09
N SER A 82 -0.40 -12.64 11.44
CA SER A 82 -1.36 -13.74 11.31
C SER A 82 -1.42 -14.42 9.95
N ALA A 83 -0.47 -14.20 9.05
CA ALA A 83 -0.52 -14.78 7.71
C ALA A 83 0.73 -15.59 7.31
N SER A 84 1.36 -16.29 8.26
CA SER A 84 2.30 -17.35 7.91
C SER A 84 2.14 -18.53 8.87
N GLU A 85 1.18 -19.40 8.56
CA GLU A 85 1.22 -20.78 9.02
C GLU A 85 2.41 -21.49 8.34
N SER A 86 3.56 -21.40 8.98
CA SER A 86 4.64 -22.36 8.78
C SER A 86 4.88 -23.04 10.11
N THR A 87 4.67 -24.37 10.12
CA THR A 87 4.93 -25.34 11.17
C THR A 87 6.10 -24.98 12.09
N PRO A 88 5.92 -25.09 13.43
CA PRO A 88 6.99 -24.85 14.38
C PRO A 88 7.99 -26.00 14.32
N THR A 89 9.15 -25.80 13.76
CA THR A 89 10.35 -26.56 14.11
C THR A 89 11.06 -25.86 15.26
N ASP A 90 11.02 -26.53 16.37
CA ASP A 90 11.64 -26.23 17.64
C ASP A 90 13.16 -26.01 17.47
N GLN A 91 13.64 -24.76 17.60
CA GLN A 91 14.99 -24.44 18.05
C GLN A 91 15.00 -23.01 18.61
N GLY A 92 15.30 -22.88 19.90
CA GLY A 92 15.36 -21.62 20.64
C GLY A 92 16.32 -20.60 20.02
N GLY A 93 15.75 -19.54 19.49
CA GLY A 93 16.45 -18.33 19.05
C GLY A 93 15.59 -17.13 19.42
N ALA A 94 16.16 -16.12 20.07
CA ALA A 94 15.50 -14.88 20.43
C ALA A 94 14.75 -14.31 19.20
N SER A 95 13.45 -14.09 19.33
CA SER A 95 12.62 -13.49 18.30
C SER A 95 13.20 -12.12 17.93
N ALA A 96 13.68 -11.99 16.69
CA ALA A 96 14.08 -10.70 16.15
C ALA A 96 12.90 -9.71 16.26
N PRO A 97 13.14 -8.44 16.62
CA PRO A 97 12.08 -7.43 16.62
C PRO A 97 11.45 -7.37 15.21
N PRO A 98 10.13 -7.15 15.10
CA PRO A 98 9.48 -7.03 13.79
C PRO A 98 10.20 -5.97 12.97
N PRO A 99 10.37 -6.18 11.65
CA PRO A 99 11.04 -5.22 10.79
C PRO A 99 10.34 -3.87 10.88
N THR A 100 11.09 -2.83 11.17
CA THR A 100 10.60 -1.45 11.29
C THR A 100 10.42 -0.77 9.94
N SER A 101 10.80 -1.44 8.84
CA SER A 101 10.73 -0.97 7.47
C SER A 101 10.05 -2.00 6.57
N ALA A 102 9.47 -1.54 5.46
CA ALA A 102 8.91 -2.42 4.45
C ALA A 102 10.02 -3.27 3.80
N ALA A 103 9.73 -4.55 3.59
CA ALA A 103 10.64 -5.47 2.92
C ALA A 103 10.01 -6.03 1.65
N LEU A 104 10.79 -6.10 0.57
CA LEU A 104 10.40 -6.65 -0.72
C LEU A 104 11.35 -7.79 -1.10
N HIS A 105 10.81 -9.00 -1.18
CA HIS A 105 11.53 -10.21 -1.55
C HIS A 105 11.07 -10.69 -2.92
N ILE A 106 12.00 -10.86 -3.85
CA ILE A 106 11.73 -11.29 -5.22
C ILE A 106 12.41 -12.63 -5.44
N SER A 107 11.63 -13.69 -5.55
CA SER A 107 12.12 -15.05 -5.76
C SER A 107 11.97 -15.47 -7.22
N GLY A 108 12.99 -16.12 -7.76
CA GLY A 108 12.96 -16.53 -9.16
C GLY A 108 14.16 -17.36 -9.59
N ARG A 109 14.26 -17.60 -10.89
CA ARG A 109 15.37 -18.34 -11.51
C ARG A 109 16.38 -17.38 -12.13
N VAL A 110 17.65 -17.64 -11.89
CA VAL A 110 18.76 -16.86 -12.46
C VAL A 110 18.82 -17.06 -13.97
N THR A 111 18.77 -15.96 -14.72
CA THR A 111 18.79 -15.95 -16.20
C THR A 111 20.09 -15.39 -16.77
N SER A 112 20.96 -14.78 -15.95
CA SER A 112 22.26 -14.28 -16.40
C SER A 112 23.39 -15.19 -15.95
N GLU A 113 24.36 -15.42 -16.83
CA GLU A 113 25.58 -16.14 -16.47
C GLU A 113 26.37 -15.35 -15.42
N ASN A 114 26.85 -16.08 -14.40
CA ASN A 114 27.66 -15.53 -13.33
C ASN A 114 28.65 -16.61 -12.86
N PRO A 115 29.94 -16.28 -12.60
CA PRO A 115 30.94 -17.27 -12.18
C PRO A 115 30.59 -17.99 -10.86
N HIS A 116 29.70 -17.39 -10.06
CA HIS A 116 29.36 -17.91 -8.73
C HIS A 116 27.96 -18.54 -8.63
N VAL A 117 27.14 -18.42 -9.67
CA VAL A 117 25.74 -18.90 -9.66
C VAL A 117 25.44 -19.58 -10.98
N LYS A 118 24.98 -20.83 -10.92
CA LYS A 118 24.57 -21.59 -12.10
C LYS A 118 23.30 -20.97 -12.71
N LEU A 119 23.25 -20.93 -14.04
CA LEU A 119 22.06 -20.56 -14.79
C LEU A 119 20.88 -21.45 -14.38
N GLY A 120 19.69 -20.88 -14.23
CA GLY A 120 18.50 -21.60 -13.78
C GLY A 120 18.41 -21.89 -12.27
N ALA A 121 19.45 -21.57 -11.48
CA ALA A 121 19.41 -21.71 -10.02
C ALA A 121 18.33 -20.80 -9.41
N PHE A 122 17.64 -21.30 -8.40
CA PHE A 122 16.65 -20.52 -7.66
C PHE A 122 17.34 -19.56 -6.69
N HIS A 123 16.90 -18.33 -6.67
CA HIS A 123 17.42 -17.31 -5.76
C HIS A 123 16.32 -16.33 -5.34
N THR A 124 16.47 -15.75 -4.15
CA THR A 124 15.63 -14.66 -3.67
C THR A 124 16.48 -13.39 -3.55
N LEU A 125 16.02 -12.31 -4.20
CA LEU A 125 16.58 -10.98 -4.06
C LEU A 125 15.85 -10.26 -2.92
N ASP A 126 16.61 -9.77 -1.96
CA ASP A 126 16.13 -8.87 -0.93
C ASP A 126 16.40 -7.44 -1.42
N VAL A 127 15.35 -6.72 -1.75
CA VAL A 127 15.46 -5.36 -2.25
C VAL A 127 15.78 -4.43 -1.08
N GLU A 128 16.94 -3.77 -1.16
CA GLU A 128 17.40 -2.81 -0.16
C GLU A 128 17.14 -1.37 -0.65
N ALA A 129 16.82 -0.46 0.27
CA ALA A 129 16.74 0.96 -0.01
C ALA A 129 18.09 1.50 -0.54
N ASN A 130 18.04 2.51 -1.40
CA ASN A 130 19.20 3.13 -2.04
C ASN A 130 20.03 2.19 -2.96
N ARG A 131 19.41 1.11 -3.47
CA ARG A 131 20.01 0.21 -4.45
C ARG A 131 19.23 0.21 -5.75
N ASP A 132 19.96 0.12 -6.87
CA ASP A 132 19.33 0.12 -8.19
C ASP A 132 18.65 -1.21 -8.48
N VAL A 133 17.40 -1.12 -8.91
CA VAL A 133 16.59 -2.24 -9.38
C VAL A 133 16.22 -1.99 -10.82
N ARG A 134 16.69 -2.83 -11.74
CA ARG A 134 16.32 -2.80 -13.16
C ARG A 134 15.21 -3.80 -13.40
N ILE A 135 14.14 -3.32 -14.01
CA ILE A 135 12.94 -4.10 -14.34
C ILE A 135 12.78 -4.10 -15.85
N GLU A 136 12.59 -5.28 -16.42
CA GLU A 136 12.26 -5.50 -17.82
C GLU A 136 10.99 -6.34 -17.90
N LYS A 137 9.97 -5.81 -18.56
CA LYS A 137 8.64 -6.42 -18.63
C LYS A 137 8.57 -7.48 -19.71
N ILE A 138 8.14 -8.69 -19.36
CA ILE A 138 7.96 -9.77 -20.33
C ILE A 138 6.86 -9.47 -21.36
N ASN A 139 5.80 -8.78 -20.94
CA ASN A 139 4.66 -8.42 -21.78
C ASN A 139 4.71 -6.96 -22.28
N GLY A 140 5.85 -6.28 -22.09
CA GLY A 140 6.00 -4.85 -22.38
C GLY A 140 5.44 -3.93 -21.28
N TRP A 141 5.77 -2.65 -21.41
CA TRP A 141 5.32 -1.58 -20.52
C TRP A 141 3.98 -1.04 -21.02
N ASP A 142 2.90 -1.28 -20.28
CA ASP A 142 1.57 -0.73 -20.54
C ASP A 142 1.41 0.67 -19.94
N SER A 143 0.31 1.34 -20.30
CA SER A 143 -0.02 2.70 -19.85
C SER A 143 -0.09 2.82 -18.32
N VAL A 144 -0.64 1.82 -17.64
CA VAL A 144 -0.77 1.78 -16.18
C VAL A 144 0.61 1.66 -15.52
N ALA A 145 1.49 0.78 -16.04
CA ALA A 145 2.84 0.64 -15.49
C ALA A 145 3.70 1.89 -15.73
N VAL A 146 3.58 2.53 -16.90
CA VAL A 146 4.28 3.78 -17.21
C VAL A 146 3.78 4.90 -16.30
N SER A 147 2.47 5.09 -16.17
CA SER A 147 1.87 6.09 -15.27
C SER A 147 2.31 5.88 -13.82
N ARG A 148 2.41 4.63 -13.36
CA ARG A 148 2.91 4.32 -12.01
C ARG A 148 4.39 4.68 -11.82
N VAL A 149 5.24 4.46 -12.83
CA VAL A 149 6.63 4.92 -12.78
C VAL A 149 6.67 6.45 -12.68
N GLU A 150 5.90 7.16 -13.50
CA GLU A 150 5.84 8.63 -13.48
C GLU A 150 5.33 9.15 -12.13
N GLU A 151 4.32 8.52 -11.56
CA GLU A 151 3.83 8.83 -10.23
C GLU A 151 4.91 8.60 -9.15
N ALA A 152 5.62 7.47 -9.21
CA ALA A 152 6.62 7.09 -8.21
C ALA A 152 7.85 8.01 -8.18
N ILE A 153 8.23 8.62 -9.30
CA ILE A 153 9.41 9.49 -9.41
C ILE A 153 9.16 10.95 -9.07
N ILE A 154 7.90 11.36 -8.79
CA ILE A 154 7.60 12.73 -8.38
C ILE A 154 8.33 13.05 -7.08
N PRO A 155 9.20 14.08 -7.04
CA PRO A 155 9.94 14.42 -5.84
C PRO A 155 9.04 15.00 -4.75
N GLY A 156 9.42 14.81 -3.48
CA GLY A 156 8.70 15.37 -2.32
C GLY A 156 7.53 14.54 -1.82
N LYS A 157 7.35 13.32 -2.30
CA LYS A 157 6.44 12.33 -1.71
C LYS A 157 7.00 11.83 -0.38
N GLY A 158 6.12 11.48 0.51
CA GLY A 158 6.40 10.95 1.84
C GLY A 158 5.13 10.97 2.67
N ALA A 159 5.24 10.75 3.97
CA ALA A 159 4.09 10.80 4.84
C ALA A 159 3.46 12.21 4.83
N GLU A 160 2.23 12.31 4.34
CA GLU A 160 1.44 13.56 4.34
C GLU A 160 0.75 13.78 5.67
N VAL A 161 0.44 12.69 6.40
CA VAL A 161 -0.22 12.73 7.69
C VAL A 161 0.50 11.84 8.69
N GLY A 162 0.80 12.40 9.85
CA GLY A 162 1.20 11.64 11.03
C GLY A 162 -0.03 11.38 11.91
N ALA A 163 -0.26 10.15 12.32
CA ALA A 163 -1.39 9.84 13.19
C ALA A 163 -0.93 9.12 14.47
N VAL A 164 -1.48 9.55 15.59
CA VAL A 164 -1.33 8.88 16.89
C VAL A 164 -2.70 8.38 17.33
N VAL A 165 -2.90 7.09 17.25
CA VAL A 165 -4.10 6.43 17.74
C VAL A 165 -3.81 5.93 19.14
N CYS A 166 -4.47 6.49 20.15
CA CYS A 166 -4.16 6.21 21.55
C CYS A 166 -5.38 5.85 22.40
N GLY A 167 -5.13 5.01 23.39
CA GLY A 167 -6.03 4.68 24.47
C GLY A 167 -5.30 4.80 25.81
N GLU A 168 -5.94 4.43 26.90
CA GLU A 168 -5.27 4.38 28.21
C GLU A 168 -4.21 3.29 28.21
N GLY A 169 -2.93 3.70 28.22
CA GLY A 169 -1.78 2.78 28.25
C GLY A 169 -1.33 2.22 26.91
N THR A 170 -2.03 2.49 25.82
CA THR A 170 -1.64 2.00 24.49
C THR A 170 -1.62 3.14 23.47
N ALA A 171 -0.64 3.16 22.57
CA ALA A 171 -0.67 4.03 21.41
C ALA A 171 0.01 3.39 20.20
N ALA A 172 -0.49 3.71 19.01
CA ALA A 172 0.10 3.37 17.73
C ALA A 172 0.43 4.66 16.97
N PHE A 173 1.64 4.74 16.43
CA PHE A 173 2.11 5.85 15.61
C PHE A 173 2.06 5.41 14.17
N CYS A 174 1.30 6.12 13.36
CA CYS A 174 1.10 5.80 11.96
C CYS A 174 1.54 6.96 11.08
N LEU A 175 2.14 6.62 9.95
CA LEU A 175 2.45 7.54 8.88
C LEU A 175 1.58 7.17 7.68
N LEU A 176 0.78 8.13 7.23
CA LEU A 176 -0.07 7.94 6.06
C LEU A 176 0.57 8.68 4.90
N SER A 177 0.94 7.93 3.89
CA SER A 177 1.41 8.42 2.59
C SER A 177 0.30 8.26 1.55
N GLN A 178 0.58 8.63 0.30
CA GLN A 178 -0.43 8.56 -0.76
C GLN A 178 -0.92 7.15 -1.06
N HIS A 179 -0.10 6.13 -0.78
CA HIS A 179 -0.36 4.76 -1.19
C HIS A 179 -0.38 3.73 -0.06
N MET A 180 0.09 4.09 1.13
CA MET A 180 0.16 3.13 2.23
C MET A 180 0.03 3.79 3.60
N THR A 181 -0.45 3.01 4.55
CA THR A 181 -0.43 3.35 5.98
C THR A 181 0.66 2.53 6.66
N LEU A 182 1.71 3.20 7.10
CA LEU A 182 2.83 2.60 7.81
C LEU A 182 2.63 2.74 9.31
N VAL A 183 2.64 1.64 10.06
CA VAL A 183 2.68 1.68 11.53
C VAL A 183 4.14 1.76 11.96
N ALA A 184 4.60 2.97 12.27
CA ALA A 184 5.99 3.24 12.63
C ALA A 184 6.38 2.69 14.01
N ASN A 185 5.44 2.72 14.98
CA ASN A 185 5.68 2.17 16.31
C ASN A 185 4.36 1.88 17.05
N ARG A 186 4.44 0.97 18.01
CA ARG A 186 3.37 0.69 18.97
C ARG A 186 3.96 0.68 20.37
N ILE A 187 3.28 1.34 21.30
CA ILE A 187 3.64 1.34 22.71
C ILE A 187 2.52 0.74 23.55
N SER A 188 2.91 0.03 24.60
CA SER A 188 1.99 -0.49 25.60
C SER A 188 2.63 -0.31 26.98
N VAL A 189 1.98 0.48 27.81
CA VAL A 189 2.41 0.74 29.19
C VAL A 189 1.28 0.30 30.12
N PRO A 190 1.50 -0.67 30.98
CA PRO A 190 0.47 -1.13 31.90
C PRO A 190 0.09 -0.02 32.89
N ILE A 191 -1.19 0.34 32.92
CA ILE A 191 -1.76 1.33 33.84
C ILE A 191 -2.63 0.58 34.86
N PRO A 192 -2.28 0.63 36.16
CA PRO A 192 -3.10 0.03 37.20
C PRO A 192 -4.51 0.64 37.24
N ARG A 193 -5.55 -0.19 37.46
CA ARG A 193 -6.92 0.31 37.61
C ARG A 193 -7.05 1.15 38.89
N LYS A 194 -7.89 2.19 38.84
CA LYS A 194 -8.24 2.98 40.02
C LYS A 194 -8.95 2.08 41.03
N SER A 195 -8.34 1.81 42.19
CA SER A 195 -8.94 1.13 43.31
C SER A 195 -9.02 2.07 44.52
N ALA A 196 -10.05 1.91 45.38
CA ALA A 196 -10.38 2.84 46.45
C ALA A 196 -9.29 2.99 47.54
N ALA A 197 -8.38 2.02 47.71
CA ALA A 197 -7.46 1.99 48.85
C ALA A 197 -6.02 2.47 48.58
N SER A 198 -5.52 2.42 47.33
CA SER A 198 -4.14 2.84 46.99
C SER A 198 -3.94 3.17 45.50
N GLY A 199 -4.97 3.02 44.71
CA GLY A 199 -4.89 2.98 43.24
C GLY A 199 -4.73 4.34 42.56
N ALA A 200 -5.15 5.45 43.16
CA ALA A 200 -5.13 6.77 42.51
C ALA A 200 -3.68 7.22 42.22
N SER A 201 -2.79 7.13 43.19
CA SER A 201 -1.36 7.51 43.00
C SER A 201 -0.59 6.62 42.05
N GLN A 202 -0.87 5.31 42.06
CA GLN A 202 -0.21 4.37 41.13
C GLN A 202 -0.75 4.50 39.71
N HIS A 203 -2.06 4.74 39.57
CA HIS A 203 -2.68 5.00 38.27
C HIS A 203 -2.13 6.29 37.63
N GLU A 204 -2.03 7.37 38.42
CA GLU A 204 -1.47 8.64 37.97
C GLU A 204 0.01 8.53 37.54
N LYS A 205 0.84 7.80 38.33
CA LYS A 205 2.22 7.50 37.94
C LYS A 205 2.31 6.70 36.66
N GLY A 206 1.39 5.74 36.45
CA GLY A 206 1.28 4.98 35.22
C GLY A 206 0.95 5.87 34.00
N LEU A 207 0.01 6.80 34.17
CA LEU A 207 -0.35 7.77 33.12
C LEU A 207 0.81 8.70 32.77
N VAL A 208 1.50 9.26 33.78
CA VAL A 208 2.69 10.12 33.54
C VAL A 208 3.77 9.36 32.77
N LYS A 209 4.04 8.11 33.15
CA LYS A 209 4.98 7.26 32.42
C LYS A 209 4.52 6.99 30.99
N PHE A 210 3.24 6.73 30.78
CA PHE A 210 2.66 6.52 29.45
C PHE A 210 2.84 7.77 28.57
N TYR A 211 2.50 8.95 29.07
CA TYR A 211 2.65 10.19 28.31
C TYR A 211 4.11 10.52 28.00
N ALA A 212 5.04 10.28 28.92
CA ALA A 212 6.47 10.45 28.66
C ALA A 212 6.97 9.49 27.56
N THR A 213 6.59 8.22 27.64
CA THR A 213 6.94 7.23 26.61
C THR A 213 6.31 7.57 25.26
N LEU A 214 5.05 8.07 25.26
CA LEU A 214 4.36 8.51 24.07
C LEU A 214 5.06 9.70 23.43
N TYR A 215 5.45 10.70 24.21
CA TYR A 215 6.18 11.87 23.73
C TYR A 215 7.52 11.48 23.08
N ASP A 216 8.32 10.66 23.75
CA ASP A 216 9.62 10.24 23.23
C ASP A 216 9.48 9.41 21.95
N SER A 217 8.44 8.55 21.85
CA SER A 217 8.12 7.80 20.65
C SER A 217 7.62 8.71 19.53
N PHE A 218 6.81 9.72 19.85
CA PHE A 218 6.33 10.69 18.88
C PHE A 218 7.47 11.45 18.22
N VAL A 219 8.38 12.01 19.03
CA VAL A 219 9.55 12.76 18.53
C VAL A 219 10.45 11.92 17.63
N ARG A 220 10.53 10.61 17.93
CA ARG A 220 11.39 9.69 17.18
C ARG A 220 10.78 9.24 15.86
N HIS A 221 9.46 9.05 15.81
CA HIS A 221 8.81 8.36 14.69
C HIS A 221 7.94 9.26 13.80
N ILE A 222 7.48 10.42 14.29
CA ILE A 222 6.70 11.35 13.49
C ILE A 222 7.60 12.49 12.99
N PRO A 223 7.77 12.66 11.67
CA PRO A 223 8.65 13.68 11.09
C PRO A 223 7.98 15.07 11.11
N TYR A 224 7.64 15.59 12.29
CA TYR A 224 6.88 16.83 12.48
C TYR A 224 7.57 18.08 11.89
N GLY A 225 8.89 18.05 11.70
CA GLY A 225 9.67 19.10 11.04
C GLY A 225 9.64 19.06 9.52
N ASN A 226 9.08 18.00 8.92
CA ASN A 226 9.00 17.87 7.47
C ASN A 226 7.93 18.82 6.90
N ILE A 227 8.28 19.52 5.82
CA ILE A 227 7.37 20.42 5.10
C ILE A 227 6.24 19.64 4.42
N GLY A 228 6.51 18.40 3.97
CA GLY A 228 5.51 17.53 3.35
C GLY A 228 4.41 17.03 4.30
N LEU A 229 4.65 17.04 5.62
CA LEU A 229 3.66 16.65 6.61
C LEU A 229 2.60 17.76 6.75
N ARG A 230 1.40 17.52 6.26
CA ARG A 230 0.29 18.48 6.22
C ARG A 230 -0.49 18.52 7.54
N ALA A 231 -0.71 17.35 8.13
CA ALA A 231 -1.47 17.23 9.38
C ALA A 231 -0.87 16.20 10.34
N ILE A 232 -1.14 16.41 11.63
CA ILE A 232 -0.84 15.46 12.70
C ILE A 232 -2.17 15.17 13.41
N VAL A 233 -2.63 13.94 13.35
CA VAL A 233 -3.88 13.53 13.96
C VAL A 233 -3.60 12.86 15.30
N ILE A 234 -4.28 13.32 16.36
CA ILE A 234 -4.31 12.63 17.65
C ILE A 234 -5.73 12.11 17.86
N ALA A 235 -5.88 10.80 17.79
CA ALA A 235 -7.17 10.12 17.83
C ALA A 235 -7.29 9.21 19.06
N SER A 236 -8.38 9.31 19.79
CA SER A 236 -8.67 8.41 20.91
C SER A 236 -10.16 8.28 21.19
N PRO A 237 -10.60 7.16 21.80
CA PRO A 237 -11.88 7.12 22.50
C PRO A 237 -11.79 7.99 23.75
N GLY A 238 -12.84 8.78 24.03
CA GLY A 238 -12.90 9.65 25.21
C GLY A 238 -11.90 10.81 25.22
N TRP A 239 -11.36 11.12 26.38
CA TRP A 239 -10.58 12.34 26.65
C TRP A 239 -9.05 12.18 26.54
N VAL A 240 -8.55 10.98 26.27
CA VAL A 240 -7.11 10.69 26.27
C VAL A 240 -6.36 11.59 25.27
N ARG A 241 -6.95 11.89 24.11
CA ARG A 241 -6.35 12.76 23.09
C ARG A 241 -6.05 14.17 23.60
N ASP A 242 -6.95 14.72 24.46
CA ASP A 242 -6.78 16.06 25.00
C ASP A 242 -5.66 16.09 26.04
N SER A 243 -5.63 15.10 26.94
CA SER A 243 -4.55 14.95 27.92
C SER A 243 -3.18 14.71 27.28
N VAL A 244 -3.13 13.91 26.21
CA VAL A 244 -1.91 13.68 25.42
C VAL A 244 -1.44 14.99 24.78
N TYR A 245 -2.33 15.74 24.15
CA TYR A 245 -2.01 17.00 23.52
C TYR A 245 -1.47 18.04 24.51
N GLU A 246 -2.12 18.20 25.66
CA GLU A 246 -1.69 19.11 26.73
C GLU A 246 -0.30 18.73 27.27
N TYR A 247 -0.07 17.43 27.50
CA TYR A 247 1.22 16.94 27.92
C TYR A 247 2.31 17.23 26.86
N MET A 248 2.02 16.99 25.58
CA MET A 248 2.97 17.24 24.49
C MET A 248 3.33 18.70 24.35
N ILE A 249 2.38 19.63 24.51
CA ILE A 249 2.65 21.08 24.52
C ILE A 249 3.51 21.46 25.72
N GLY A 250 3.15 21.00 26.91
CA GLY A 250 3.90 21.29 28.13
C GLY A 250 5.34 20.79 28.06
N GLU A 251 5.54 19.54 27.60
CA GLU A 251 6.86 18.91 27.55
C GLU A 251 7.72 19.49 26.41
N SER A 252 7.14 19.84 25.26
CA SER A 252 7.85 20.55 24.18
C SER A 252 8.33 21.93 24.65
N GLY A 253 7.55 22.60 25.52
CA GLY A 253 7.96 23.84 26.17
C GLY A 253 9.14 23.66 27.11
N ARG A 254 9.13 22.64 27.96
CA ARG A 254 10.23 22.32 28.87
C ARG A 254 11.52 21.98 28.14
N ARG A 255 11.41 21.18 27.05
CA ARG A 255 12.58 20.78 26.25
C ARG A 255 13.04 21.86 25.24
N GLY A 256 12.28 22.94 25.08
CA GLY A 256 12.63 24.05 24.20
C GLY A 256 12.53 23.73 22.70
N ASP A 257 11.77 22.69 22.31
CA ASP A 257 11.57 22.31 20.91
C ASP A 257 10.55 23.24 20.25
N LYS A 258 11.04 24.33 19.71
CA LYS A 258 10.21 25.33 19.00
C LYS A 258 9.57 24.80 17.72
N VAL A 259 10.23 23.85 17.04
CA VAL A 259 9.69 23.24 15.82
C VAL A 259 8.47 22.38 16.15
N LEU A 260 8.58 21.55 17.19
CA LEU A 260 7.48 20.73 17.65
C LEU A 260 6.32 21.60 18.20
N GLN A 261 6.61 22.63 18.99
CA GLN A 261 5.58 23.56 19.49
C GLN A 261 4.77 24.19 18.37
N ARG A 262 5.46 24.61 17.30
CA ARG A 262 4.81 25.19 16.12
C ARG A 262 3.95 24.13 15.40
N ALA A 263 4.51 22.95 15.17
CA ALA A 263 3.78 21.84 14.52
C ALA A 263 2.54 21.42 15.32
N LEU A 264 2.64 21.34 16.65
CA LEU A 264 1.51 21.01 17.52
C LEU A 264 0.39 22.07 17.46
N LYS A 265 0.73 23.34 17.31
CA LYS A 265 -0.27 24.43 17.22
C LYS A 265 -0.92 24.55 15.84
N GLU A 266 -0.12 24.34 14.76
CA GLU A 266 -0.57 24.60 13.39
C GLU A 266 -1.15 23.39 12.70
N LYS A 267 -0.61 22.17 12.98
CA LYS A 267 -0.92 20.96 12.21
C LYS A 267 -1.75 19.92 12.98
N VAL A 268 -1.96 20.06 14.30
CA VAL A 268 -2.64 19.01 15.07
C VAL A 268 -4.15 19.12 14.96
N VAL A 269 -4.76 17.97 14.63
CA VAL A 269 -6.20 17.75 14.65
C VAL A 269 -6.52 16.68 15.68
N LYS A 270 -7.46 16.96 16.56
CA LYS A 270 -7.91 16.02 17.60
C LYS A 270 -9.22 15.37 17.17
N VAL A 271 -9.23 14.05 17.05
CA VAL A 271 -10.40 13.31 16.56
C VAL A 271 -10.87 12.30 17.58
N HIS A 272 -12.19 12.16 17.70
CA HIS A 272 -12.80 11.08 18.45
C HIS A 272 -12.93 9.83 17.57
N ILE A 273 -12.58 8.68 18.14
CA ILE A 273 -12.69 7.38 17.48
C ILE A 273 -13.39 6.37 18.40
N SER A 274 -13.97 5.33 17.80
CA SER A 274 -14.69 4.30 18.56
C SER A 274 -13.75 3.38 19.33
N SER A 275 -12.55 3.08 18.81
CA SER A 275 -11.59 2.15 19.43
C SER A 275 -10.14 2.61 19.24
N PRO A 276 -9.22 2.28 20.19
CA PRO A 276 -7.81 2.71 20.13
C PRO A 276 -6.97 1.80 19.20
N HIS A 277 -7.51 1.43 18.05
CA HIS A 277 -6.85 0.56 17.10
C HIS A 277 -6.61 1.24 15.75
N VAL A 278 -5.61 0.78 15.01
CA VAL A 278 -5.20 1.40 13.74
C VAL A 278 -6.32 1.42 12.70
N HIS A 279 -7.19 0.39 12.68
CA HIS A 279 -8.34 0.37 11.76
C HIS A 279 -9.31 1.53 11.97
N SER A 280 -9.38 2.13 13.17
CA SER A 280 -10.18 3.33 13.41
C SER A 280 -9.65 4.60 12.71
N LEU A 281 -8.49 4.53 12.06
CA LEU A 281 -8.02 5.62 11.19
C LEU A 281 -8.98 5.94 10.04
N VAL A 282 -9.80 4.98 9.62
CA VAL A 282 -10.88 5.22 8.64
C VAL A 282 -11.89 6.24 9.16
N GLU A 283 -12.31 6.09 10.43
CA GLU A 283 -13.21 7.05 11.08
C GLU A 283 -12.56 8.44 11.14
N VAL A 284 -11.25 8.48 11.41
CA VAL A 284 -10.46 9.72 11.43
C VAL A 284 -10.48 10.42 10.08
N LEU A 285 -10.23 9.68 9.00
CA LEU A 285 -10.17 10.23 7.65
C LEU A 285 -11.54 10.71 7.14
N LYS A 286 -12.63 10.11 7.64
CA LYS A 286 -14.01 10.54 7.36
C LYS A 286 -14.47 11.74 8.19
N SER A 287 -13.75 12.09 9.25
CA SER A 287 -14.13 13.26 10.08
C SER A 287 -14.01 14.57 9.29
N PRO A 288 -15.00 15.49 9.39
CA PRO A 288 -15.00 16.74 8.61
C PRO A 288 -13.81 17.64 8.94
N GLU A 289 -13.28 17.55 10.15
CA GLU A 289 -12.14 18.34 10.62
C GLU A 289 -10.86 17.95 9.90
N VAL A 290 -10.62 16.65 9.74
CA VAL A 290 -9.46 16.10 9.03
C VAL A 290 -9.66 16.20 7.52
N SER A 291 -10.85 15.86 7.04
CA SER A 291 -11.20 15.92 5.62
C SER A 291 -11.01 17.33 5.03
N SER A 292 -11.27 18.40 5.81
CA SER A 292 -11.06 19.77 5.34
C SER A 292 -9.58 20.09 5.09
N GLN A 293 -8.66 19.54 5.89
CA GLN A 293 -7.21 19.73 5.74
C GLN A 293 -6.58 18.79 4.72
N LEU A 294 -7.25 17.66 4.45
CA LEU A 294 -6.73 16.59 3.60
C LEU A 294 -7.42 16.47 2.24
N LYS A 295 -8.31 17.41 1.89
CA LYS A 295 -9.12 17.37 0.64
C LYS A 295 -8.31 17.11 -0.63
N GLU A 296 -7.06 17.50 -0.65
CA GLU A 296 -6.15 17.34 -1.80
C GLU A 296 -5.33 16.04 -1.76
N THR A 297 -5.48 15.20 -0.73
CA THR A 297 -4.73 13.95 -0.63
C THR A 297 -5.44 12.83 -1.40
N LYS A 298 -4.66 11.93 -2.00
CA LYS A 298 -5.18 10.83 -2.82
C LYS A 298 -6.11 9.90 -2.01
N PHE A 299 -5.71 9.52 -0.79
CA PHE A 299 -6.50 8.63 0.06
C PHE A 299 -7.82 9.27 0.55
N ALA A 300 -7.86 10.60 0.78
CA ALA A 300 -9.11 11.28 1.08
C ALA A 300 -10.08 11.23 -0.12
N ARG A 301 -9.55 11.41 -1.34
CA ARG A 301 -10.32 11.29 -2.58
C ARG A 301 -10.86 9.86 -2.77
N GLU A 302 -10.04 8.85 -2.52
CA GLU A 302 -10.47 7.44 -2.55
C GLU A 302 -11.65 7.20 -1.60
N GLY A 303 -11.55 7.62 -0.33
CA GLY A 303 -12.63 7.49 0.65
C GLY A 303 -13.92 8.21 0.24
N ILE A 304 -13.81 9.44 -0.24
CA ILE A 304 -14.96 10.22 -0.72
C ILE A 304 -15.65 9.54 -1.91
N MET A 305 -14.87 9.01 -2.86
CA MET A 305 -15.41 8.34 -4.04
C MET A 305 -16.08 7.01 -3.68
N LEU A 306 -15.52 6.27 -2.74
CA LEU A 306 -16.13 5.03 -2.24
C LEU A 306 -17.44 5.31 -1.49
N ASP A 307 -17.49 6.32 -0.62
CA ASP A 307 -18.71 6.74 0.05
C ASP A 307 -19.78 7.23 -0.96
N ARG A 308 -19.36 7.93 -2.02
CA ARG A 308 -20.25 8.32 -3.12
C ARG A 308 -20.82 7.12 -3.84
N PHE A 309 -20.01 6.10 -4.10
CA PHE A 309 -20.46 4.84 -4.69
C PHE A 309 -21.49 4.15 -3.81
N PHE A 310 -21.23 3.94 -2.52
CA PHE A 310 -22.16 3.30 -1.59
C PHE A 310 -23.47 4.09 -1.45
N LYS A 311 -23.39 5.41 -1.43
CA LYS A 311 -24.58 6.25 -1.42
C LYS A 311 -25.40 6.09 -2.70
N MET A 312 -24.74 6.02 -3.87
CA MET A 312 -25.41 5.80 -5.15
C MET A 312 -26.06 4.41 -5.17
N LEU A 313 -25.35 3.38 -4.71
CA LEU A 313 -25.86 2.01 -4.63
C LEU A 313 -27.15 1.92 -3.78
N GLY A 314 -27.24 2.71 -2.70
CA GLY A 314 -28.43 2.75 -1.84
C GLY A 314 -29.58 3.66 -2.36
N THR A 315 -29.32 4.56 -3.33
CA THR A 315 -30.31 5.53 -3.82
C THR A 315 -30.74 5.29 -5.27
N ASP A 316 -29.83 4.83 -6.11
CA ASP A 316 -30.05 4.57 -7.55
C ASP A 316 -29.14 3.43 -8.01
N GLU A 317 -29.59 2.19 -7.79
CA GLU A 317 -28.85 0.97 -8.11
C GLU A 317 -28.52 0.85 -9.60
N MET A 318 -29.36 1.39 -10.47
CA MET A 318 -29.12 1.40 -11.93
C MET A 318 -27.89 2.22 -12.35
N ARG A 319 -27.33 3.05 -11.45
CA ARG A 319 -26.14 3.85 -11.71
C ARG A 319 -24.90 3.40 -10.91
N ALA A 320 -25.01 2.40 -10.06
CA ALA A 320 -23.91 1.90 -9.24
C ALA A 320 -23.67 0.42 -9.54
N TRP A 321 -22.72 0.14 -10.42
CA TRP A 321 -22.38 -1.21 -10.81
C TRP A 321 -21.08 -1.67 -10.18
N TYR A 322 -20.99 -2.95 -9.83
CA TYR A 322 -19.79 -3.60 -9.30
C TYR A 322 -19.64 -5.01 -9.85
N GLY A 323 -18.44 -5.55 -9.73
CA GLY A 323 -18.10 -6.84 -10.31
C GLY A 323 -17.47 -6.73 -11.70
N PRO A 324 -16.53 -7.65 -12.01
CA PRO A 324 -15.72 -7.58 -13.22
C PRO A 324 -16.54 -7.58 -14.51
N ASP A 325 -17.58 -8.40 -14.57
CA ASP A 325 -18.34 -8.60 -15.78
C ASP A 325 -19.28 -7.40 -16.04
N HIS A 326 -20.05 -6.99 -15.05
CA HIS A 326 -20.94 -5.83 -15.19
C HIS A 326 -20.18 -4.52 -15.49
N VAL A 327 -19.02 -4.30 -14.83
CA VAL A 327 -18.22 -3.11 -15.09
C VAL A 327 -17.59 -3.13 -16.48
N CYS A 328 -17.19 -4.30 -17.00
CA CYS A 328 -16.71 -4.40 -18.38
C CYS A 328 -17.83 -4.07 -19.38
N LEU A 329 -19.04 -4.61 -19.18
CA LEU A 329 -20.22 -4.29 -20.00
C LEU A 329 -20.52 -2.78 -20.03
N ALA A 330 -20.49 -2.14 -18.85
CA ALA A 330 -20.69 -0.70 -18.74
C ALA A 330 -19.58 0.10 -19.45
N ALA A 331 -18.33 -0.39 -19.43
CA ALA A 331 -17.22 0.23 -20.14
C ALA A 331 -17.36 0.14 -21.65
N ASP A 332 -17.77 -1.00 -22.19
CA ASP A 332 -17.98 -1.21 -23.61
C ASP A 332 -19.08 -0.27 -24.14
N ARG A 333 -20.13 -0.07 -23.37
CA ARG A 333 -21.21 0.88 -23.70
C ARG A 333 -20.85 2.35 -23.46
N GLY A 334 -19.70 2.62 -22.81
CA GLY A 334 -19.27 3.99 -22.50
C GLY A 334 -20.12 4.71 -21.47
N ALA A 335 -20.76 3.95 -20.59
CA ALA A 335 -21.64 4.48 -19.57
C ALA A 335 -20.92 4.93 -18.29
N ILE A 336 -19.63 4.60 -18.14
CA ILE A 336 -18.88 4.85 -16.91
C ILE A 336 -18.47 6.31 -16.79
N GLY A 337 -19.01 6.99 -15.79
CA GLY A 337 -18.57 8.33 -15.40
C GLY A 337 -17.38 8.32 -14.44
N THR A 338 -17.40 7.40 -13.46
CA THR A 338 -16.28 7.21 -12.54
C THR A 338 -16.02 5.72 -12.34
N LEU A 339 -14.81 5.27 -12.65
CA LEU A 339 -14.35 3.91 -12.42
C LEU A 339 -13.55 3.86 -11.11
N LEU A 340 -13.92 2.97 -10.21
CA LEU A 340 -13.19 2.65 -8.99
C LEU A 340 -12.53 1.28 -9.17
N ILE A 341 -11.22 1.20 -9.11
CA ILE A 341 -10.48 -0.03 -9.37
C ILE A 341 -9.33 -0.21 -8.39
N SER A 342 -9.19 -1.41 -7.85
CA SER A 342 -8.09 -1.76 -6.94
C SER A 342 -6.80 -2.05 -7.70
N ASP A 343 -5.67 -1.66 -7.13
CA ASP A 343 -4.34 -1.98 -7.66
C ASP A 343 -4.03 -3.49 -7.64
N ASP A 344 -4.73 -4.28 -6.81
CA ASP A 344 -4.62 -5.74 -6.78
C ASP A 344 -4.96 -6.39 -8.12
N LEU A 345 -5.92 -5.86 -8.84
CA LEU A 345 -6.34 -6.40 -10.13
C LEU A 345 -5.24 -6.28 -11.21
N PHE A 346 -4.39 -5.27 -11.09
CA PHE A 346 -3.22 -5.11 -11.98
C PHE A 346 -2.04 -6.02 -11.62
N ARG A 347 -2.08 -6.67 -10.43
CA ARG A 347 -1.07 -7.64 -9.99
C ARG A 347 -1.41 -9.08 -10.31
N SER A 348 -2.52 -9.32 -11.01
CA SER A 348 -2.89 -10.67 -11.45
C SER A 348 -1.71 -11.37 -12.11
N SER A 349 -1.46 -12.61 -11.71
CA SER A 349 -0.41 -13.45 -12.29
C SER A 349 -0.75 -13.92 -13.71
N GLU A 350 -1.99 -13.75 -14.12
CA GLU A 350 -2.49 -14.09 -15.45
C GLU A 350 -2.47 -12.84 -16.36
N PRO A 351 -1.68 -12.86 -17.45
CA PRO A 351 -1.54 -11.71 -18.35
C PRO A 351 -2.84 -11.29 -19.04
N SER A 352 -3.72 -12.24 -19.34
CA SER A 352 -5.04 -12.00 -19.95
C SER A 352 -5.92 -11.13 -19.04
N THR A 353 -6.03 -11.53 -17.77
CA THR A 353 -6.80 -10.82 -16.75
C THR A 353 -6.28 -9.40 -16.55
N ARG A 354 -4.95 -9.21 -16.45
CA ARG A 354 -4.36 -7.87 -16.37
C ARG A 354 -4.70 -7.02 -17.58
N LYS A 355 -4.52 -7.56 -18.80
CA LYS A 355 -4.82 -6.84 -20.04
C LYS A 355 -6.28 -6.41 -20.12
N LYS A 356 -7.22 -7.25 -19.65
CA LYS A 356 -8.64 -6.92 -19.54
C LYS A 356 -8.84 -5.64 -18.71
N TYR A 357 -8.27 -5.55 -17.52
CA TYR A 357 -8.44 -4.38 -16.66
C TYR A 357 -7.71 -3.13 -17.17
N VAL A 358 -6.54 -3.29 -17.79
CA VAL A 358 -5.85 -2.15 -18.44
C VAL A 358 -6.70 -1.60 -19.58
N ALA A 359 -7.29 -2.48 -20.42
CA ALA A 359 -8.17 -2.06 -21.50
C ALA A 359 -9.43 -1.33 -20.99
N VAL A 360 -10.02 -1.79 -19.88
CA VAL A 360 -11.15 -1.09 -19.23
C VAL A 360 -10.76 0.31 -18.79
N VAL A 361 -9.59 0.47 -18.14
CA VAL A 361 -9.08 1.78 -17.71
C VAL A 361 -8.88 2.70 -18.91
N GLU A 362 -8.23 2.22 -19.97
CA GLU A 362 -7.97 2.99 -21.20
C GLU A 362 -9.28 3.38 -21.91
N ALA A 363 -10.24 2.46 -21.99
CA ALA A 363 -11.54 2.72 -22.59
C ALA A 363 -12.33 3.82 -21.84
N VAL A 364 -12.32 3.77 -20.51
CA VAL A 364 -12.97 4.79 -19.67
C VAL A 364 -12.31 6.15 -19.83
N GLN A 365 -10.96 6.20 -19.81
CA GLN A 365 -10.21 7.44 -20.01
C GLN A 365 -10.43 8.05 -21.41
N GLN A 366 -10.45 7.23 -22.46
CA GLN A 366 -10.72 7.68 -23.83
C GLN A 366 -12.10 8.29 -24.01
N LYS A 367 -13.09 7.79 -23.26
CA LYS A 367 -14.47 8.30 -23.25
C LYS A 367 -14.67 9.48 -22.29
N GLY A 368 -13.58 9.95 -21.63
CA GLY A 368 -13.60 11.10 -20.71
C GLY A 368 -14.10 10.78 -19.30
N GLY A 369 -14.21 9.50 -18.94
CA GLY A 369 -14.53 9.07 -17.58
C GLY A 369 -13.34 9.25 -16.62
N GLU A 370 -13.66 9.44 -15.35
CA GLU A 370 -12.67 9.53 -14.28
C GLU A 370 -12.28 8.13 -13.81
N VAL A 371 -10.97 7.88 -13.66
CA VAL A 371 -10.45 6.62 -13.11
C VAL A 371 -9.78 6.89 -11.76
N VAL A 372 -10.23 6.19 -10.72
CA VAL A 372 -9.67 6.26 -9.37
C VAL A 372 -9.09 4.88 -9.01
N ILE A 373 -7.76 4.82 -8.93
CA ILE A 373 -7.04 3.59 -8.56
C ILE A 373 -6.84 3.59 -7.05
N PHE A 374 -7.47 2.62 -6.39
CA PHE A 374 -7.40 2.41 -4.96
C PHE A 374 -6.18 1.59 -4.57
N SER A 375 -5.48 2.02 -3.52
CA SER A 375 -4.41 1.21 -2.94
C SER A 375 -4.98 0.15 -2.02
N SER A 376 -4.67 -1.11 -2.27
CA SER A 376 -5.00 -2.24 -1.38
C SER A 376 -4.37 -2.15 0.01
N MET A 377 -3.37 -1.28 0.18
CA MET A 377 -2.72 -1.01 1.47
C MET A 377 -3.44 0.06 2.29
N HIS A 378 -4.49 0.67 1.75
CA HIS A 378 -5.42 1.54 2.46
C HIS A 378 -6.72 0.80 2.75
N GLU A 379 -7.38 1.21 3.81
CA GLU A 379 -8.68 0.65 4.21
C GLU A 379 -9.76 0.83 3.14
N SER A 380 -9.76 1.97 2.44
CA SER A 380 -10.66 2.22 1.30
C SER A 380 -10.49 1.16 0.19
N GLY A 381 -9.24 0.81 -0.13
CA GLY A 381 -8.95 -0.24 -1.09
C GLY A 381 -9.32 -1.64 -0.58
N GLN A 382 -9.15 -1.91 0.71
CA GLN A 382 -9.60 -3.17 1.31
C GLN A 382 -11.13 -3.31 1.26
N GLN A 383 -11.88 -2.23 1.52
CA GLN A 383 -13.33 -2.21 1.38
C GLN A 383 -13.76 -2.42 -0.07
N LEU A 384 -13.09 -1.81 -1.05
CA LEU A 384 -13.36 -2.05 -2.46
C LEU A 384 -13.04 -3.50 -2.86
N ASN A 385 -11.98 -4.10 -2.33
CA ASN A 385 -11.63 -5.50 -2.57
C ASN A 385 -12.70 -6.48 -2.03
N GLN A 386 -13.37 -6.13 -0.94
CA GLN A 386 -14.51 -6.91 -0.44
C GLN A 386 -15.70 -6.91 -1.40
N LEU A 387 -15.80 -5.89 -2.27
CA LEU A 387 -16.80 -5.78 -3.34
C LEU A 387 -16.31 -6.34 -4.68
N THR A 388 -15.26 -7.14 -4.75
CA THR A 388 -14.64 -7.65 -5.99
C THR A 388 -13.48 -6.82 -6.56
N GLY A 389 -13.11 -5.70 -5.94
CA GLY A 389 -12.00 -4.85 -6.34
C GLY A 389 -12.28 -3.89 -7.50
N ILE A 390 -13.49 -3.94 -8.09
CA ILE A 390 -13.88 -3.04 -9.18
C ILE A 390 -15.34 -2.62 -9.04
N ALA A 391 -15.58 -1.31 -9.22
CA ALA A 391 -16.91 -0.73 -9.20
C ALA A 391 -16.97 0.50 -10.13
N ALA A 392 -18.18 0.90 -10.54
CA ALA A 392 -18.41 2.01 -11.44
C ALA A 392 -19.62 2.83 -11.03
N ILE A 393 -19.50 4.15 -11.13
CA ILE A 393 -20.63 5.09 -11.09
C ILE A 393 -20.94 5.49 -12.53
N LEU A 394 -22.16 5.19 -12.97
CA LEU A 394 -22.57 5.43 -14.34
C LEU A 394 -23.07 6.88 -14.54
N THR A 395 -22.89 7.40 -15.73
CA THR A 395 -23.39 8.72 -16.15
C THR A 395 -24.89 8.71 -16.37
N PHE A 396 -25.44 7.58 -16.81
CA PHE A 396 -26.88 7.36 -17.02
C PHE A 396 -27.28 5.98 -16.47
N PRO A 397 -28.54 5.79 -16.10
CA PRO A 397 -28.99 4.52 -15.55
C PRO A 397 -28.99 3.44 -16.63
N LEU A 398 -28.52 2.25 -16.29
CA LEU A 398 -28.60 1.05 -17.10
C LEU A 398 -29.23 -0.08 -16.29
N ASP A 399 -30.11 -0.85 -16.93
CA ASP A 399 -30.66 -2.05 -16.33
C ASP A 399 -29.75 -3.24 -16.67
N ILE A 400 -29.24 -3.89 -15.65
CA ILE A 400 -28.31 -5.02 -15.79
C ILE A 400 -28.96 -6.17 -16.56
N GLU A 401 -30.22 -6.50 -16.25
CA GLU A 401 -30.93 -7.62 -16.87
C GLU A 401 -31.12 -7.41 -18.37
N VAL A 402 -31.45 -6.18 -18.76
CA VAL A 402 -31.61 -5.80 -20.17
C VAL A 402 -30.28 -5.89 -20.91
N VAL A 403 -29.22 -5.34 -20.30
CA VAL A 403 -27.89 -5.31 -20.91
C VAL A 403 -27.32 -6.73 -21.09
N GLU A 404 -27.50 -7.61 -20.09
CA GLU A 404 -27.08 -9.02 -20.20
C GLU A 404 -27.90 -9.82 -21.22
N ALA A 405 -29.18 -9.51 -21.38
CA ALA A 405 -30.01 -10.14 -22.39
C ALA A 405 -29.56 -9.77 -23.80
N GLU A 406 -29.31 -8.47 -24.05
CA GLU A 406 -28.81 -7.97 -25.36
C GLU A 406 -27.44 -8.60 -25.70
N GLU A 407 -26.53 -8.74 -24.72
CA GLU A 407 -25.22 -9.33 -24.97
C GLU A 407 -25.30 -10.82 -25.30
N ARG A 408 -26.19 -11.56 -24.62
CA ARG A 408 -26.44 -12.98 -24.93
C ARG A 408 -26.96 -13.14 -26.37
N GLU A 409 -27.90 -12.29 -26.80
CA GLU A 409 -28.38 -12.29 -28.16
C GLU A 409 -27.30 -11.98 -29.19
N GLU A 410 -26.44 -10.98 -28.91
CA GLU A 410 -25.30 -10.65 -29.77
C GLU A 410 -24.28 -11.76 -29.88
N GLU A 411 -23.97 -12.45 -28.76
CA GLU A 411 -23.06 -13.62 -28.76
C GLU A 411 -23.65 -14.79 -29.57
N GLU A 412 -24.91 -15.08 -29.42
CA GLU A 412 -25.59 -16.13 -30.21
C GLU A 412 -25.57 -15.82 -31.69
N GLU A 413 -25.82 -14.56 -32.07
CA GLU A 413 -25.75 -14.11 -33.44
C GLU A 413 -24.34 -14.19 -34.02
N ARG A 414 -23.31 -13.81 -33.25
CA ARG A 414 -21.88 -13.98 -33.63
C ARG A 414 -21.51 -15.45 -33.83
N LYS A 415 -21.94 -16.33 -32.94
CA LYS A 415 -21.70 -17.78 -33.04
C LYS A 415 -22.38 -18.37 -34.27
N ARG A 416 -23.61 -17.92 -34.57
CA ARG A 416 -24.34 -18.35 -35.78
C ARG A 416 -23.63 -17.89 -37.05
N LYS A 417 -23.21 -16.61 -37.11
CA LYS A 417 -22.46 -16.08 -38.27
C LYS A 417 -21.11 -16.76 -38.47
N ALA A 418 -20.41 -17.12 -37.36
CA ALA A 418 -19.15 -17.85 -37.44
C ALA A 418 -19.36 -19.26 -37.96
N ALA A 419 -20.41 -19.97 -37.52
CA ALA A 419 -20.74 -21.31 -38.00
C ALA A 419 -21.14 -21.30 -39.50
N GLU A 420 -21.89 -20.29 -39.92
CA GLU A 420 -22.29 -20.10 -41.33
C GLU A 420 -21.05 -19.80 -42.24
N ALA A 421 -19.98 -19.17 -41.67
CA ALA A 421 -18.76 -18.84 -42.39
C ALA A 421 -17.76 -20.05 -42.47
N GLU A 422 -17.91 -21.03 -41.61
CA GLU A 422 -17.12 -22.28 -41.64
C GLU A 422 -17.72 -23.35 -42.58
N ASP A 423 -19.05 -23.26 -42.86
CA ASP A 423 -19.77 -24.21 -43.74
C ASP A 423 -19.83 -23.76 -45.21
N GLY A 424 -19.34 -22.57 -45.56
CA GLY A 424 -19.35 -21.99 -46.92
C GLY A 424 -17.93 -21.88 -47.48
#